data_c27313d6d877f5e2fb60e36f53fad829
#
_entry.id   c27313d6d877f5e2fb60e36f53fad829
#
_cell.length_a   1.000
_cell.length_b   1.000
_cell.length_c   1.000
_cell.angle_alpha   90.00
_cell.angle_beta   90.00
_cell.angle_gamma   90.00
#
_symmetry.space_group_name_H-M   'P 1'
#
loop_
_entity.id
_entity.type
_entity.pdbx_description
1 polymer ?
#
loop_
_entity_poly.entity_id
_entity_poly.type
_entity_poly.pdbx_seq_one_letter_code
_entity_poly.pdbx_strand_id
1 'polypeptide(L)'
;MDPVVRDQSLLGTISEMAKAGAGFLADLVARIVSGIQGVMIGPLALAFGCQAAASDASDKPTPPAVAVVEAEQPKVDEGPKKLGLFNITFYYVVGEDEVVAKAKKQQKAAANDNQSSEPEVETELAAATPPEMVTIYANAKKQCEPIVEVSREFAHQLKVQGTGKLKDGRVLNVWGQCNCETSPCFKVTEQQWGTAGSGRALQPFRTVAVDPKLIKLGSLLYVPLLEGRVMPGRAPWGGFVHDGCVVADDTGGGIKDHQLDLFVGRKGWFLGMSGSRGSHAWARHVPVFDGAKLCERKGRQVARKAGAI
;
A
#
# COMPACT_ATOMS: atom_id res chain seq x y z
N MET A 1 -26.95 31.46 42.86
CA MET A 1 -25.55 31.97 42.86
C MET A 1 -24.70 30.87 43.48
N ASP A 2 -24.21 29.95 42.70
CA ASP A 2 -23.31 28.88 43.14
C ASP A 2 -22.01 28.96 42.37
N PRO A 3 -20.85 28.75 43.03
CA PRO A 3 -19.55 28.99 42.45
C PRO A 3 -19.08 27.79 41.64
N VAL A 4 -18.52 28.12 40.49
CA VAL A 4 -17.85 27.18 39.54
C VAL A 4 -16.62 26.61 40.22
N VAL A 5 -16.60 25.30 40.42
CA VAL A 5 -15.40 24.54 40.84
C VAL A 5 -14.55 24.31 39.58
N ARG A 6 -13.39 24.94 39.50
CA ARG A 6 -12.35 24.70 38.50
C ARG A 6 -11.57 23.44 38.86
N ASP A 7 -11.65 22.45 38.01
CA ASP A 7 -10.81 21.24 38.10
C ASP A 7 -9.37 21.55 37.72
N GLN A 8 -8.46 21.47 38.69
CA GLN A 8 -7.01 21.72 38.53
C GLN A 8 -6.19 20.44 38.23
N SER A 9 -6.84 19.31 37.99
CA SER A 9 -6.15 18.03 37.80
C SER A 9 -5.51 17.82 36.43
N LEU A 10 -5.92 18.59 35.41
CA LEU A 10 -5.44 18.42 34.02
C LEU A 10 -4.11 19.12 33.69
N LEU A 11 -3.69 20.08 34.50
CA LEU A 11 -2.43 20.82 34.30
C LEU A 11 -1.19 20.13 34.86
N GLY A 12 -1.36 19.18 35.77
CA GLY A 12 -0.26 18.39 36.34
C GLY A 12 0.32 17.34 35.39
N THR A 13 -0.52 16.74 34.59
CA THR A 13 -0.15 15.60 33.69
C THR A 13 0.65 16.04 32.45
N ILE A 14 0.45 17.27 32.00
CA ILE A 14 1.17 17.79 30.79
C ILE A 14 2.61 18.21 31.16
N SER A 15 2.86 18.63 32.40
CA SER A 15 4.20 19.03 32.85
C SER A 15 5.16 17.85 33.05
N GLU A 16 4.67 16.67 33.40
CA GLU A 16 5.52 15.48 33.56
C GLU A 16 5.92 14.82 32.23
N MET A 17 5.05 14.86 31.22
CA MET A 17 5.38 14.34 29.89
C MET A 17 6.42 15.17 29.13
N ALA A 18 6.53 16.47 29.42
CA ALA A 18 7.53 17.34 28.80
C ALA A 18 8.96 17.14 29.39
N LYS A 19 9.07 16.65 30.62
CA LYS A 19 10.38 16.37 31.24
C LYS A 19 10.99 15.04 30.82
N ALA A 20 10.17 14.05 30.45
CA ALA A 20 10.66 12.75 29.97
C ALA A 20 11.20 12.79 28.52
N GLY A 21 10.76 13.74 27.69
CA GLY A 21 11.23 13.90 26.30
C GLY A 21 12.60 14.57 26.16
N ALA A 22 13.02 15.39 27.10
CA ALA A 22 14.27 16.14 27.02
C ALA A 22 15.52 15.30 27.33
N GLY A 23 15.38 14.21 28.09
CA GLY A 23 16.50 13.31 28.43
C GLY A 23 16.93 12.40 27.29
N PHE A 24 16.00 12.03 26.38
CA PHE A 24 16.27 11.07 25.32
C PHE A 24 17.04 11.69 24.12
N LEU A 25 16.90 13.00 23.90
CA LEU A 25 17.59 13.71 22.81
C LEU A 25 19.06 14.03 23.18
N ALA A 26 19.38 14.21 24.44
CA ALA A 26 20.76 14.50 24.88
C ALA A 26 21.67 13.27 24.78
N ASP A 27 21.15 12.07 25.01
CA ASP A 27 21.93 10.82 24.98
C ASP A 27 22.21 10.33 23.53
N LEU A 28 21.34 10.69 22.57
CA LEU A 28 21.52 10.37 21.17
C LEU A 28 22.60 11.22 20.51
N VAL A 29 22.74 12.49 20.90
CA VAL A 29 23.76 13.40 20.33
C VAL A 29 25.16 13.06 20.87
N ALA A 30 25.28 12.59 22.13
CA ALA A 30 26.57 12.21 22.71
C ALA A 30 27.18 10.96 22.05
N ARG A 31 26.38 10.06 21.48
CA ARG A 31 26.85 8.84 20.80
C ARG A 31 27.31 9.06 19.37
N ILE A 32 26.90 10.17 18.74
CA ILE A 32 27.27 10.48 17.34
C ILE A 32 28.65 11.19 17.29
N VAL A 33 29.05 11.91 18.33
CA VAL A 33 30.31 12.69 18.34
C VAL A 33 31.54 11.82 18.69
N SER A 34 31.37 10.64 19.30
CA SER A 34 32.50 9.77 19.70
C SER A 34 32.98 8.80 18.61
N GLY A 35 32.41 8.84 17.41
CA GLY A 35 32.68 7.86 16.32
C GLY A 35 33.65 8.34 15.24
N ILE A 36 34.18 9.58 15.29
CA ILE A 36 35.04 10.13 14.24
C ILE A 36 36.39 10.52 14.81
N GLN A 37 37.20 9.52 15.16
CA GLN A 37 38.65 9.69 15.30
C GLN A 37 39.34 8.39 14.86
N GLY A 38 40.06 8.47 13.75
CA GLY A 38 41.01 7.44 13.37
C GLY A 38 41.06 7.05 11.91
N VAL A 39 41.39 7.96 11.00
CA VAL A 39 42.14 7.58 9.78
C VAL A 39 43.20 8.64 9.57
N MET A 40 44.42 8.29 9.94
CA MET A 40 45.63 9.06 9.69
C MET A 40 46.13 8.79 8.27
N ILE A 41 46.37 9.86 7.60
CA ILE A 41 47.01 10.00 6.29
C ILE A 41 48.53 9.77 6.46
N GLY A 42 49.10 8.90 5.68
CA GLY A 42 50.58 8.80 5.55
C GLY A 42 50.96 9.10 4.09
N PRO A 43 51.99 9.89 3.90
CA PRO A 43 52.35 10.40 2.60
C PRO A 43 53.55 9.70 1.94
N LEU A 44 53.62 9.84 0.61
CA LEU A 44 54.81 10.15 -0.18
C LEU A 44 55.91 9.08 -0.38
N ALA A 45 56.27 8.81 -1.59
CA ALA A 45 57.58 9.09 -2.15
C ALA A 45 57.65 8.59 -3.60
N LEU A 46 57.83 9.48 -4.46
CA LEU A 46 59.07 9.90 -5.15
C LEU A 46 59.46 9.02 -6.36
N ALA A 47 59.39 9.71 -7.42
CA ALA A 47 59.96 9.54 -8.73
C ALA A 47 61.42 9.04 -8.75
N PHE A 48 61.76 8.26 -9.74
CA PHE A 48 63.05 8.37 -10.45
C PHE A 48 62.83 7.99 -11.90
N GLY A 49 63.15 8.92 -12.76
CA GLY A 49 63.30 8.71 -14.18
C GLY A 49 64.62 8.07 -14.52
N CYS A 50 64.69 7.44 -15.66
CA CYS A 50 65.90 7.29 -16.41
C CYS A 50 65.63 7.33 -17.90
N GLN A 51 66.36 8.17 -18.55
CA GLN A 51 66.43 8.46 -19.97
C GLN A 51 67.09 7.36 -20.81
N ALA A 52 66.61 7.25 -22.02
CA ALA A 52 67.28 7.11 -23.30
C ALA A 52 68.35 6.06 -23.51
N ALA A 53 68.16 5.27 -24.51
CA ALA A 53 69.17 5.06 -25.59
C ALA A 53 68.45 4.56 -26.85
N ALA A 54 68.66 5.29 -27.91
CA ALA A 54 68.34 4.85 -29.27
C ALA A 54 69.39 3.86 -29.78
N SER A 55 68.91 2.82 -30.48
CA SER A 55 69.75 2.24 -31.56
C SER A 55 68.94 1.21 -32.39
N ASP A 56 68.90 1.53 -33.63
CA ASP A 56 69.00 0.69 -34.82
C ASP A 56 67.87 -0.22 -35.30
N ALA A 57 67.57 0.10 -36.54
CA ALA A 57 66.77 -0.58 -37.48
C ALA A 57 67.14 -2.06 -37.67
N SER A 58 66.14 -2.93 -37.62
CA SER A 58 66.19 -4.22 -38.26
C SER A 58 64.82 -4.52 -38.87
N ASP A 59 64.87 -4.55 -40.18
CA ASP A 59 63.76 -4.92 -41.06
C ASP A 59 63.30 -6.35 -40.75
N LYS A 60 62.07 -6.52 -40.27
CA LYS A 60 61.41 -7.83 -40.19
C LYS A 60 60.02 -7.69 -40.80
N PRO A 61 59.62 -8.64 -41.61
CA PRO A 61 58.33 -8.59 -42.32
C PRO A 61 57.16 -8.64 -41.32
N THR A 62 56.24 -7.70 -41.46
CA THR A 62 54.99 -7.60 -40.71
C THR A 62 54.12 -8.84 -40.95
N PRO A 63 53.74 -9.60 -39.94
CA PRO A 63 52.70 -10.63 -40.11
C PRO A 63 51.36 -9.98 -40.37
N PRO A 64 50.45 -10.66 -41.11
CA PRO A 64 49.16 -10.12 -41.46
C PRO A 64 48.37 -9.80 -40.18
N ALA A 65 47.73 -8.62 -40.18
CA ALA A 65 46.86 -8.18 -39.10
C ALA A 65 45.73 -9.22 -38.89
N VAL A 66 45.84 -9.96 -37.81
CA VAL A 66 44.75 -10.78 -37.30
C VAL A 66 43.66 -9.77 -36.82
N ALA A 67 42.55 -9.75 -37.52
CA ALA A 67 41.37 -9.00 -37.06
C ALA A 67 41.02 -9.54 -35.66
N VAL A 68 41.27 -8.74 -34.64
CA VAL A 68 40.80 -8.99 -33.29
C VAL A 68 39.27 -8.83 -33.38
N VAL A 69 38.58 -9.95 -33.48
CA VAL A 69 37.13 -9.98 -33.25
C VAL A 69 36.96 -9.59 -31.79
N GLU A 70 36.60 -8.36 -31.57
CA GLU A 70 36.19 -7.83 -30.27
C GLU A 70 35.07 -8.72 -29.76
N ALA A 71 35.40 -9.66 -28.88
CA ALA A 71 34.40 -10.52 -28.26
C ALA A 71 33.45 -9.61 -27.50
N GLU A 72 32.22 -9.49 -28.00
CA GLU A 72 31.11 -8.83 -27.31
C GLU A 72 31.04 -9.40 -25.90
N GLN A 73 31.40 -8.55 -24.91
CA GLN A 73 31.35 -8.95 -23.52
C GLN A 73 29.87 -9.34 -23.22
N PRO A 74 29.64 -10.49 -22.58
CA PRO A 74 28.27 -10.89 -22.24
C PRO A 74 27.65 -9.77 -21.41
N LYS A 75 26.55 -9.22 -21.91
CA LYS A 75 25.74 -8.23 -21.17
C LYS A 75 25.43 -8.85 -19.81
N VAL A 76 26.06 -8.34 -18.76
CA VAL A 76 25.74 -8.68 -17.39
C VAL A 76 24.24 -8.44 -17.25
N ASP A 77 23.48 -9.47 -16.95
CA ASP A 77 22.03 -9.37 -16.73
C ASP A 77 21.84 -8.56 -15.44
N GLU A 78 21.83 -7.23 -15.58
CA GLU A 78 21.53 -6.34 -14.48
C GLU A 78 20.16 -6.76 -13.95
N GLY A 79 20.12 -7.17 -12.68
CA GLY A 79 18.89 -7.58 -12.01
C GLY A 79 17.78 -6.52 -12.16
N PRO A 80 16.54 -6.78 -11.70
CA PRO A 80 15.43 -5.87 -11.89
C PRO A 80 15.74 -4.50 -11.28
N LYS A 81 15.48 -3.42 -12.03
CA LYS A 81 15.71 -2.04 -11.59
C LYS A 81 14.91 -1.74 -10.34
N LYS A 82 15.56 -1.34 -9.25
CA LYS A 82 14.88 -0.89 -8.02
C LYS A 82 14.23 0.47 -8.26
N LEU A 83 12.92 0.59 -7.96
CA LEU A 83 12.15 1.83 -8.06
C LEU A 83 12.20 2.66 -6.78
N GLY A 84 12.40 2.03 -5.63
CA GLY A 84 12.51 2.71 -4.34
C GLY A 84 12.07 1.84 -3.16
N LEU A 85 11.89 2.50 -2.01
CA LEU A 85 11.26 1.94 -0.82
C LEU A 85 9.86 2.52 -0.68
N PHE A 86 8.84 1.66 -0.62
CA PHE A 86 7.45 2.04 -0.60
C PHE A 86 6.78 1.64 0.71
N ASN A 87 5.78 2.42 1.12
CA ASN A 87 4.83 2.02 2.15
C ASN A 87 3.63 1.38 1.46
N ILE A 88 3.29 0.14 1.84
CA ILE A 88 2.17 -0.59 1.26
C ILE A 88 1.00 -0.55 2.23
N THR A 89 -0.12 -0.02 1.77
CA THR A 89 -1.43 -0.08 2.41
C THR A 89 -2.32 -1.08 1.67
N PHE A 90 -3.55 -1.27 2.15
CA PHE A 90 -4.43 -2.30 1.63
C PHE A 90 -5.86 -1.79 1.54
N TYR A 91 -6.51 -2.02 0.41
CA TYR A 91 -7.92 -1.69 0.22
C TYR A 91 -8.71 -2.90 -0.27
N TYR A 92 -10.03 -2.84 -0.10
CA TYR A 92 -10.93 -3.96 -0.35
C TYR A 92 -12.33 -3.49 -0.72
N VAL A 93 -13.17 -4.38 -1.25
CA VAL A 93 -14.61 -4.09 -1.46
C VAL A 93 -15.31 -4.10 -0.10
N VAL A 94 -15.90 -2.96 0.27
CA VAL A 94 -16.70 -2.87 1.48
C VAL A 94 -18.09 -3.48 1.26
N GLY A 95 -18.51 -4.40 2.14
CA GLY A 95 -19.84 -4.98 2.11
C GLY A 95 -20.83 -4.16 2.96
N GLU A 96 -21.99 -3.82 2.42
CA GLU A 96 -23.03 -3.13 3.19
C GLU A 96 -23.49 -3.99 4.38
N ASP A 97 -23.61 -5.31 4.18
CA ASP A 97 -23.97 -6.25 5.25
C ASP A 97 -22.94 -6.29 6.38
N GLU A 98 -21.65 -6.18 6.04
CA GLU A 98 -20.56 -6.19 7.03
C GLU A 98 -20.60 -4.96 7.92
N VAL A 99 -20.92 -3.80 7.34
CA VAL A 99 -21.05 -2.53 8.08
C VAL A 99 -22.23 -2.57 9.04
N VAL A 100 -23.40 -3.02 8.57
CA VAL A 100 -24.60 -3.16 9.39
C VAL A 100 -24.40 -4.16 10.52
N ALA A 101 -23.77 -5.30 10.26
CA ALA A 101 -23.49 -6.31 11.28
C ALA A 101 -22.57 -5.77 12.38
N LYS A 102 -21.55 -4.98 12.00
CA LYS A 102 -20.64 -4.31 12.95
C LYS A 102 -21.37 -3.31 13.83
N ALA A 103 -22.25 -2.48 13.26
CA ALA A 103 -23.03 -1.50 14.01
C ALA A 103 -23.93 -2.18 15.04
N LYS A 104 -24.67 -3.23 14.66
CA LYS A 104 -25.49 -4.03 15.58
C LYS A 104 -24.69 -4.66 16.70
N LYS A 105 -23.48 -5.18 16.41
CA LYS A 105 -22.60 -5.77 17.43
C LYS A 105 -22.10 -4.73 18.43
N GLN A 106 -21.77 -3.53 17.99
CA GLN A 106 -21.34 -2.43 18.86
C GLN A 106 -22.48 -1.95 19.75
N GLN A 107 -23.70 -1.81 19.24
CA GLN A 107 -24.87 -1.46 20.02
C GLN A 107 -25.17 -2.50 21.09
N LYS A 108 -25.08 -3.81 20.76
CA LYS A 108 -25.29 -4.89 21.73
C LYS A 108 -24.19 -4.93 22.81
N ALA A 109 -22.95 -4.62 22.46
CA ALA A 109 -21.87 -4.53 23.45
C ALA A 109 -22.04 -3.36 24.40
N ALA A 110 -22.43 -2.18 23.88
CA ALA A 110 -22.70 -1.00 24.70
C ALA A 110 -23.91 -1.20 25.64
N ALA A 111 -24.94 -1.94 25.22
CA ALA A 111 -26.08 -2.28 26.06
C ALA A 111 -25.71 -3.25 27.19
N ASN A 112 -24.75 -4.16 26.97
CA ASN A 112 -24.29 -5.10 28.03
C ASN A 112 -23.35 -4.45 29.05
N ASP A 113 -22.61 -3.40 28.69
CA ASP A 113 -21.67 -2.72 29.59
C ASP A 113 -22.41 -1.85 30.65
N ASN A 114 -23.66 -1.45 30.36
CA ASN A 114 -24.50 -0.70 31.28
C ASN A 114 -25.24 -1.57 32.32
N GLN A 115 -25.03 -2.87 32.35
CA GLN A 115 -25.76 -3.81 33.22
C GLN A 115 -25.04 -4.21 34.51
N SER A 116 -24.03 -3.46 34.94
CA SER A 116 -23.38 -3.66 36.23
C SER A 116 -23.65 -2.47 37.19
N SER A 117 -24.83 -2.38 37.77
CA SER A 117 -25.17 -1.98 39.12
C SER A 117 -26.57 -1.39 39.27
N GLU A 118 -27.36 -2.07 40.09
CA GLU A 118 -28.60 -1.68 40.79
C GLU A 118 -29.96 -1.96 40.10
N PRO A 119 -30.97 -2.38 40.89
CA PRO A 119 -32.23 -2.93 40.39
C PRO A 119 -33.30 -1.88 40.23
N GLU A 120 -34.16 -2.14 39.24
CA GLU A 120 -35.56 -1.70 39.09
C GLU A 120 -35.85 -0.20 38.99
N VAL A 121 -35.71 0.33 37.80
CA VAL A 121 -36.74 1.19 37.22
C VAL A 121 -36.93 0.68 35.79
N GLU A 122 -38.16 0.36 35.39
CA GLU A 122 -38.54 0.10 34.00
C GLU A 122 -38.12 1.30 33.15
N THR A 123 -36.87 1.28 32.70
CA THR A 123 -36.36 2.26 31.74
C THR A 123 -36.68 1.70 30.37
N GLU A 124 -37.69 2.29 29.77
CA GLU A 124 -38.05 2.24 28.36
C GLU A 124 -36.83 1.90 27.53
N LEU A 125 -36.85 0.71 26.91
CA LEU A 125 -35.81 0.18 26.03
C LEU A 125 -35.33 1.29 25.11
N ALA A 126 -34.17 1.86 25.38
CA ALA A 126 -33.59 2.94 24.59
C ALA A 126 -33.55 2.46 23.13
N ALA A 127 -34.53 2.83 22.36
CA ALA A 127 -34.67 2.49 20.95
C ALA A 127 -33.38 2.96 20.25
N ALA A 128 -32.61 2.02 19.76
CA ALA A 128 -31.37 2.32 19.03
C ALA A 128 -31.74 3.31 17.91
N THR A 129 -31.16 4.51 17.96
CA THR A 129 -31.39 5.53 16.94
C THR A 129 -31.16 4.92 15.56
N PRO A 130 -32.14 5.00 14.64
CA PRO A 130 -31.98 4.46 13.30
C PRO A 130 -30.71 5.05 12.67
N PRO A 131 -29.96 4.28 11.89
CA PRO A 131 -28.77 4.81 11.22
C PRO A 131 -29.19 5.94 10.28
N GLU A 132 -28.45 7.04 10.30
CA GLU A 132 -28.65 8.13 9.36
C GLU A 132 -28.41 7.61 7.93
N MET A 133 -29.40 7.83 7.06
CA MET A 133 -29.37 7.38 5.67
C MET A 133 -28.91 8.52 4.76
N VAL A 134 -28.19 8.17 3.72
CA VAL A 134 -27.69 9.11 2.70
C VAL A 134 -27.85 8.50 1.31
N THR A 135 -28.13 9.33 0.32
CA THR A 135 -28.27 8.90 -1.06
C THR A 135 -26.92 8.88 -1.77
N ILE A 136 -26.62 7.79 -2.45
CA ILE A 136 -25.47 7.67 -3.35
C ILE A 136 -25.93 8.02 -4.76
N TYR A 137 -25.15 8.86 -5.44
CA TYR A 137 -25.48 9.37 -6.77
C TYR A 137 -24.55 8.85 -7.86
N ALA A 138 -25.10 8.66 -9.05
CA ALA A 138 -24.36 8.65 -10.30
C ALA A 138 -24.28 10.06 -10.88
N ASN A 139 -23.20 10.33 -11.63
CA ASN A 139 -23.07 11.56 -12.40
C ASN A 139 -23.38 11.27 -13.87
N ALA A 140 -24.64 10.98 -14.16
CA ALA A 140 -25.11 10.73 -15.50
C ALA A 140 -25.33 12.06 -16.24
N LYS A 141 -24.60 12.29 -17.34
CA LYS A 141 -24.74 13.52 -18.17
C LYS A 141 -24.67 14.83 -17.36
N LYS A 142 -23.83 14.85 -16.30
CA LYS A 142 -23.70 15.97 -15.33
C LYS A 142 -24.96 16.22 -14.48
N GLN A 143 -25.85 15.26 -14.40
CA GLN A 143 -27.03 15.29 -13.52
C GLN A 143 -26.83 14.30 -12.37
N CYS A 144 -27.30 14.68 -11.19
CA CYS A 144 -27.28 13.81 -10.00
C CYS A 144 -28.42 12.79 -10.10
N GLU A 145 -28.11 11.59 -10.53
CA GLU A 145 -29.07 10.49 -10.61
C GLU A 145 -28.94 9.62 -9.35
N PRO A 146 -29.98 9.47 -8.52
CA PRO A 146 -29.91 8.64 -7.32
C PRO A 146 -29.76 7.16 -7.70
N ILE A 147 -28.83 6.45 -7.06
CA ILE A 147 -28.60 5.01 -7.25
C ILE A 147 -29.28 4.23 -6.14
N VAL A 148 -29.06 4.62 -4.88
CA VAL A 148 -29.50 3.90 -3.69
C VAL A 148 -29.35 4.77 -2.43
N GLU A 149 -30.19 4.52 -1.42
CA GLU A 149 -30.01 5.02 -0.07
C GLU A 149 -29.29 3.99 0.79
N VAL A 150 -28.26 4.42 1.52
CA VAL A 150 -27.44 3.58 2.39
C VAL A 150 -27.14 4.30 3.71
N SER A 151 -26.68 3.55 4.73
CA SER A 151 -26.24 4.19 5.97
C SER A 151 -25.03 5.11 5.72
N ARG A 152 -24.97 6.24 6.44
CA ARG A 152 -23.83 7.18 6.39
C ARG A 152 -22.50 6.48 6.62
N GLU A 153 -22.45 5.50 7.51
CA GLU A 153 -21.24 4.73 7.81
C GLU A 153 -20.79 3.92 6.58
N PHE A 154 -21.72 3.24 5.88
CA PHE A 154 -21.39 2.54 4.64
C PHE A 154 -20.93 3.51 3.54
N ALA A 155 -21.62 4.63 3.36
CA ALA A 155 -21.22 5.65 2.40
C ALA A 155 -19.83 6.20 2.66
N HIS A 156 -19.47 6.41 3.93
CA HIS A 156 -18.12 6.83 4.33
C HIS A 156 -17.07 5.78 3.96
N GLN A 157 -17.30 4.51 4.30
CA GLN A 157 -16.36 3.44 3.95
C GLN A 157 -16.28 3.21 2.44
N LEU A 158 -17.39 3.29 1.72
CA LEU A 158 -17.45 3.23 0.27
C LEU A 158 -16.58 4.33 -0.37
N LYS A 159 -16.65 5.55 0.14
CA LYS A 159 -15.82 6.67 -0.32
C LYS A 159 -14.32 6.40 -0.10
N VAL A 160 -13.94 5.83 1.04
CA VAL A 160 -12.54 5.53 1.38
C VAL A 160 -12.00 4.38 0.53
N GLN A 161 -12.78 3.31 0.36
CA GLN A 161 -12.36 2.09 -0.34
C GLN A 161 -12.54 2.17 -1.87
N GLY A 162 -13.37 3.11 -2.35
CA GLY A 162 -13.65 3.30 -3.77
C GLY A 162 -14.61 2.28 -4.39
N THR A 163 -14.78 1.09 -3.77
CA THR A 163 -15.66 0.02 -4.27
C THR A 163 -16.45 -0.58 -3.11
N GLY A 164 -17.74 -0.80 -3.31
CA GLY A 164 -18.61 -1.44 -2.32
C GLY A 164 -19.65 -2.34 -2.94
N LYS A 165 -20.07 -3.35 -2.18
CA LYS A 165 -21.15 -4.28 -2.55
C LYS A 165 -22.38 -4.01 -1.71
N LEU A 166 -23.48 -3.74 -2.38
CA LEU A 166 -24.80 -3.53 -1.76
C LEU A 166 -25.42 -4.87 -1.32
N LYS A 167 -26.42 -4.81 -0.45
CA LYS A 167 -27.22 -5.98 -0.02
C LYS A 167 -27.95 -6.65 -1.18
N ASP A 168 -28.37 -5.87 -2.18
CA ASP A 168 -29.04 -6.39 -3.40
C ASP A 168 -28.06 -7.04 -4.39
N GLY A 169 -26.77 -7.07 -4.07
CA GLY A 169 -25.72 -7.69 -4.87
C GLY A 169 -25.03 -6.77 -5.87
N ARG A 170 -25.57 -5.56 -6.13
CA ARG A 170 -24.92 -4.57 -7.01
C ARG A 170 -23.56 -4.16 -6.47
N VAL A 171 -22.61 -3.94 -7.35
CA VAL A 171 -21.28 -3.41 -7.00
C VAL A 171 -21.21 -1.96 -7.45
N LEU A 172 -20.88 -1.08 -6.52
CA LEU A 172 -20.65 0.33 -6.75
C LEU A 172 -19.15 0.59 -6.85
N ASN A 173 -18.76 1.38 -7.85
CA ASN A 173 -17.39 1.82 -8.05
C ASN A 173 -17.33 3.33 -8.12
N VAL A 174 -16.35 3.94 -7.45
CA VAL A 174 -16.16 5.39 -7.52
C VAL A 174 -15.98 5.83 -8.97
N TRP A 175 -16.69 6.89 -9.36
CA TRP A 175 -16.59 7.45 -10.71
C TRP A 175 -15.77 8.74 -10.71
N GLY A 176 -15.90 9.55 -9.69
CA GLY A 176 -15.17 10.79 -9.53
C GLY A 176 -15.92 11.83 -8.73
N GLN A 177 -15.31 12.98 -8.54
CA GLN A 177 -15.93 14.10 -7.85
C GLN A 177 -17.15 14.61 -8.64
N CYS A 178 -18.19 15.00 -7.93
CA CYS A 178 -19.42 15.56 -8.49
C CYS A 178 -20.02 16.62 -7.54
N ASN A 179 -20.93 17.43 -8.05
CA ASN A 179 -21.64 18.47 -7.28
C ASN A 179 -23.01 17.98 -6.81
N CYS A 180 -23.13 16.70 -6.42
CA CYS A 180 -24.33 16.14 -5.84
C CYS A 180 -24.31 16.27 -4.32
N GLU A 181 -25.44 16.02 -3.67
CA GLU A 181 -25.55 16.10 -2.20
C GLU A 181 -24.49 15.24 -1.50
N THR A 182 -24.21 14.06 -2.03
CA THR A 182 -23.06 13.24 -1.61
C THR A 182 -22.04 13.14 -2.73
N SER A 183 -20.76 13.29 -2.37
CA SER A 183 -19.59 13.19 -3.27
C SER A 183 -18.50 12.32 -2.62
N PRO A 184 -17.79 11.50 -3.38
CA PRO A 184 -17.80 11.35 -4.84
C PRO A 184 -19.07 10.68 -5.37
N CYS A 185 -19.31 10.81 -6.70
CA CYS A 185 -20.32 10.01 -7.39
C CYS A 185 -19.80 8.61 -7.71
N PHE A 186 -20.72 7.68 -7.88
CA PHE A 186 -20.43 6.27 -8.15
C PHE A 186 -21.09 5.81 -9.45
N LYS A 187 -20.70 4.64 -9.91
CA LYS A 187 -21.38 3.90 -10.98
C LYS A 187 -21.61 2.46 -10.53
N VAL A 188 -22.69 1.87 -11.01
CA VAL A 188 -22.90 0.42 -10.90
C VAL A 188 -21.97 -0.25 -11.91
N THR A 189 -21.30 -1.33 -11.51
CA THR A 189 -20.41 -2.14 -12.35
C THR A 189 -20.78 -3.61 -12.25
N GLU A 190 -20.63 -4.34 -13.36
CA GLU A 190 -20.80 -5.79 -13.40
C GLU A 190 -19.54 -6.54 -12.93
N GLN A 191 -18.43 -5.83 -12.79
CA GLN A 191 -17.18 -6.42 -12.31
C GLN A 191 -17.31 -6.79 -10.84
N GLN A 192 -17.13 -8.08 -10.53
CA GLN A 192 -17.26 -8.63 -9.17
C GLN A 192 -16.49 -7.85 -8.11
N TRP A 193 -15.33 -7.32 -8.48
CA TRP A 193 -14.41 -6.61 -7.58
C TRP A 193 -14.34 -5.11 -7.86
N GLY A 194 -15.09 -4.63 -8.84
CA GLY A 194 -14.98 -3.26 -9.32
C GLY A 194 -13.95 -3.08 -10.43
N THR A 195 -13.77 -1.82 -10.82
CA THR A 195 -12.93 -1.41 -11.95
C THR A 195 -11.81 -0.50 -11.44
N ALA A 196 -10.60 -0.79 -11.80
CA ALA A 196 -9.42 0.02 -11.51
C ALA A 196 -9.40 1.33 -12.31
N GLY A 197 -8.54 2.28 -11.92
CA GLY A 197 -8.34 3.55 -12.61
C GLY A 197 -7.88 3.40 -14.07
N SER A 198 -7.23 2.29 -14.42
CA SER A 198 -6.89 1.93 -15.82
C SER A 198 -8.08 1.49 -16.66
N GLY A 199 -9.26 1.28 -16.08
CA GLY A 199 -10.43 0.71 -16.71
C GLY A 199 -10.50 -0.83 -16.68
N ARG A 200 -9.47 -1.53 -16.18
CA ARG A 200 -9.46 -2.98 -16.02
C ARG A 200 -10.20 -3.42 -14.77
N ALA A 201 -10.65 -4.68 -14.73
CA ALA A 201 -11.22 -5.27 -13.53
C ALA A 201 -10.17 -5.37 -12.43
N LEU A 202 -10.53 -4.99 -11.20
CA LEU A 202 -9.70 -5.20 -10.03
C LEU A 202 -9.47 -6.70 -9.79
N GLN A 203 -8.24 -7.05 -9.46
CA GLN A 203 -7.84 -8.43 -9.16
C GLN A 203 -7.20 -8.50 -7.77
N PRO A 204 -7.80 -9.27 -6.84
CA PRO A 204 -7.25 -9.44 -5.50
C PRO A 204 -5.80 -9.90 -5.53
N PHE A 205 -4.96 -9.24 -4.73
CA PHE A 205 -3.52 -9.49 -4.59
C PHE A 205 -2.69 -9.27 -5.87
N ARG A 206 -3.29 -8.75 -6.94
CA ARG A 206 -2.60 -8.49 -8.22
C ARG A 206 -2.64 -7.04 -8.64
N THR A 207 -3.69 -6.31 -8.28
CA THR A 207 -3.82 -4.88 -8.59
C THR A 207 -3.28 -4.03 -7.44
N VAL A 208 -2.46 -3.04 -7.78
CA VAL A 208 -2.05 -1.99 -6.85
C VAL A 208 -2.43 -0.62 -7.39
N ALA A 209 -2.88 0.25 -6.48
CA ALA A 209 -3.01 1.66 -6.74
C ALA A 209 -1.67 2.36 -6.49
N VAL A 210 -1.32 3.30 -7.36
CA VAL A 210 -0.05 4.02 -7.39
C VAL A 210 -0.25 5.51 -7.59
N ASP A 211 0.78 6.32 -7.34
CA ASP A 211 0.86 7.67 -7.88
C ASP A 211 1.24 7.61 -9.38
N PRO A 212 0.34 7.99 -10.30
CA PRO A 212 0.61 7.91 -11.74
C PRO A 212 1.70 8.87 -12.22
N LYS A 213 2.12 9.82 -11.38
CA LYS A 213 3.27 10.70 -11.64
C LYS A 213 4.59 9.95 -11.48
N LEU A 214 4.63 8.95 -10.59
CA LEU A 214 5.83 8.17 -10.30
C LEU A 214 5.86 6.84 -11.06
N ILE A 215 4.72 6.15 -11.15
CA ILE A 215 4.59 4.84 -11.77
C ILE A 215 3.45 4.88 -12.81
N LYS A 216 3.78 4.61 -14.06
CA LYS A 216 2.80 4.59 -15.15
C LYS A 216 1.78 3.46 -14.95
N LEU A 217 0.49 3.75 -15.17
CA LEU A 217 -0.55 2.71 -15.18
C LEU A 217 -0.26 1.64 -16.23
N GLY A 218 -0.50 0.38 -15.86
CA GLY A 218 -0.18 -0.81 -16.65
C GLY A 218 1.22 -1.37 -16.40
N SER A 219 2.08 -0.68 -15.61
CA SER A 219 3.41 -1.19 -15.27
C SER A 219 3.33 -2.44 -14.42
N LEU A 220 4.17 -3.44 -14.74
CA LEU A 220 4.41 -4.59 -13.88
C LEU A 220 5.42 -4.20 -12.79
N LEU A 221 5.10 -4.53 -11.57
CA LEU A 221 5.96 -4.29 -10.41
C LEU A 221 6.30 -5.63 -9.74
N TYR A 222 7.53 -5.73 -9.24
CA TYR A 222 7.93 -6.84 -8.40
C TYR A 222 8.12 -6.37 -6.95
N VAL A 223 7.38 -7.01 -6.05
CA VAL A 223 7.34 -6.73 -4.62
C VAL A 223 7.80 -7.99 -3.87
N PRO A 224 9.09 -8.11 -3.51
CA PRO A 224 9.64 -9.31 -2.85
C PRO A 224 8.89 -9.70 -1.57
N LEU A 225 8.36 -8.72 -0.85
CA LEU A 225 7.58 -8.93 0.38
C LEU A 225 6.40 -9.89 0.18
N LEU A 226 5.82 -9.92 -1.02
CA LEU A 226 4.67 -10.77 -1.35
C LEU A 226 5.09 -12.17 -1.82
N GLU A 227 6.30 -12.33 -2.35
CA GLU A 227 6.77 -13.60 -2.91
C GLU A 227 6.81 -14.71 -1.85
N GLY A 228 6.32 -15.88 -2.22
CA GLY A 228 6.25 -17.04 -1.34
C GLY A 228 5.12 -17.03 -0.31
N ARG A 229 4.37 -15.93 -0.19
CA ARG A 229 3.22 -15.87 0.73
C ARG A 229 2.01 -16.56 0.13
N VAL A 230 1.31 -17.34 0.97
CA VAL A 230 0.00 -17.90 0.63
C VAL A 230 -1.05 -16.80 0.80
N MET A 231 -1.75 -16.47 -0.28
CA MET A 231 -2.81 -15.46 -0.24
C MET A 231 -4.09 -16.04 0.36
N PRO A 232 -4.77 -15.28 1.26
CA PRO A 232 -6.05 -15.69 1.82
C PRO A 232 -7.11 -15.93 0.75
N GLY A 233 -8.11 -16.76 1.06
CA GLY A 233 -9.22 -17.05 0.15
C GLY A 233 -9.07 -18.36 -0.59
N ARG A 234 -9.82 -18.50 -1.69
CA ARG A 234 -9.85 -19.70 -2.56
C ARG A 234 -9.69 -19.30 -4.01
N ALA A 235 -9.25 -20.27 -4.81
CA ALA A 235 -9.17 -20.08 -6.27
C ALA A 235 -10.51 -19.57 -6.86
N PRO A 236 -10.47 -18.69 -7.88
CA PRO A 236 -9.28 -18.17 -8.56
C PRO A 236 -8.62 -16.98 -7.86
N TRP A 237 -9.22 -16.40 -6.79
CA TRP A 237 -8.85 -15.10 -6.22
C TRP A 237 -7.93 -15.18 -4.99
N GLY A 238 -7.71 -16.37 -4.46
CA GLY A 238 -6.86 -16.62 -3.29
C GLY A 238 -6.45 -18.09 -3.22
N GLY A 239 -5.80 -18.51 -2.11
CA GLY A 239 -5.32 -19.89 -1.93
C GLY A 239 -4.08 -20.23 -2.76
N PHE A 240 -3.46 -19.24 -3.42
CA PHE A 240 -2.25 -19.42 -4.22
C PHE A 240 -1.02 -18.85 -3.52
N VAL A 241 0.16 -19.35 -3.88
CA VAL A 241 1.44 -18.79 -3.46
C VAL A 241 1.77 -17.61 -4.37
N HIS A 242 1.96 -16.43 -3.79
CA HIS A 242 2.23 -15.21 -4.54
C HIS A 242 3.65 -15.22 -5.11
N ASP A 243 3.81 -14.80 -6.35
CA ASP A 243 5.10 -14.75 -7.06
C ASP A 243 5.81 -13.38 -6.94
N GLY A 244 5.28 -12.48 -6.12
CA GLY A 244 5.78 -11.11 -5.95
C GLY A 244 5.32 -10.12 -7.03
N CYS A 245 4.63 -10.57 -8.09
CA CYS A 245 4.26 -9.74 -9.23
C CYS A 245 2.87 -9.10 -9.07
N VAL A 246 2.80 -7.78 -9.23
CA VAL A 246 1.56 -7.00 -9.21
C VAL A 246 1.52 -6.02 -10.40
N VAL A 247 0.34 -5.52 -10.72
CA VAL A 247 0.13 -4.56 -11.80
C VAL A 247 -0.32 -3.22 -11.22
N ALA A 248 0.33 -2.15 -11.61
CA ALA A 248 -0.04 -0.78 -11.28
C ALA A 248 -1.25 -0.35 -12.12
N ASP A 249 -2.42 -0.87 -11.84
CA ASP A 249 -3.62 -0.62 -12.64
C ASP A 249 -4.56 0.41 -12.02
N ASP A 250 -4.38 0.75 -10.75
CA ASP A 250 -5.31 1.61 -10.04
C ASP A 250 -4.65 2.90 -9.52
N THR A 251 -5.49 3.84 -9.12
CA THR A 251 -5.10 5.12 -8.53
C THR A 251 -6.03 5.47 -7.39
N GLY A 252 -5.51 6.17 -6.39
CA GLY A 252 -6.31 6.69 -5.28
C GLY A 252 -5.99 8.16 -4.99
N GLY A 253 -6.98 8.93 -4.58
CA GLY A 253 -6.77 10.36 -4.25
C GLY A 253 -5.74 10.58 -3.14
N GLY A 254 -5.63 9.62 -2.21
CA GLY A 254 -4.66 9.63 -1.12
C GLY A 254 -3.34 8.93 -1.43
N ILE A 255 -3.20 8.25 -2.58
CA ILE A 255 -1.98 7.52 -2.93
C ILE A 255 -1.02 8.47 -3.63
N LYS A 256 0.09 8.80 -2.97
CA LYS A 256 1.09 9.77 -3.42
C LYS A 256 2.50 9.23 -3.24
N ASP A 257 3.40 9.69 -4.09
CA ASP A 257 4.83 9.40 -4.01
C ASP A 257 5.13 7.90 -3.86
N HIS A 258 5.94 7.53 -2.89
CA HIS A 258 6.37 6.16 -2.61
C HIS A 258 5.34 5.39 -1.75
N GLN A 259 4.06 5.47 -2.11
CA GLN A 259 2.99 4.69 -1.52
C GLN A 259 2.37 3.76 -2.57
N LEU A 260 2.11 2.53 -2.19
CA LEU A 260 1.31 1.56 -2.93
C LEU A 260 0.09 1.19 -2.09
N ASP A 261 -1.04 0.95 -2.73
CA ASP A 261 -2.22 0.41 -2.07
C ASP A 261 -2.62 -0.90 -2.75
N LEU A 262 -2.43 -2.03 -2.06
CA LEU A 262 -2.68 -3.35 -2.61
C LEU A 262 -4.15 -3.72 -2.47
N PHE A 263 -4.80 -4.03 -3.59
CA PHE A 263 -6.16 -4.55 -3.58
C PHE A 263 -6.19 -5.99 -3.06
N VAL A 264 -6.90 -6.22 -1.96
CA VAL A 264 -6.97 -7.53 -1.31
C VAL A 264 -8.35 -8.20 -1.42
N GLY A 265 -9.29 -7.61 -2.13
CA GLY A 265 -10.62 -8.16 -2.37
C GLY A 265 -11.58 -7.99 -1.21
N ARG A 266 -11.33 -8.59 -0.04
CA ARG A 266 -12.24 -8.56 1.11
C ARG A 266 -11.52 -8.15 2.39
N LYS A 267 -12.23 -7.45 3.27
CA LYS A 267 -11.71 -7.05 4.59
C LYS A 267 -11.19 -8.24 5.40
N GLY A 268 -11.89 -9.37 5.40
CA GLY A 268 -11.43 -10.57 6.10
C GLY A 268 -10.09 -11.12 5.57
N TRP A 269 -9.81 -10.94 4.28
CA TRP A 269 -8.53 -11.34 3.70
C TRP A 269 -7.40 -10.40 4.12
N PHE A 270 -7.67 -9.09 4.19
CA PHE A 270 -6.73 -8.14 4.77
C PHE A 270 -6.37 -8.50 6.22
N LEU A 271 -7.37 -8.79 7.05
CA LEU A 271 -7.15 -9.19 8.45
C LEU A 271 -6.37 -10.51 8.55
N GLY A 272 -6.59 -11.45 7.63
CA GLY A 272 -5.81 -12.69 7.54
C GLY A 272 -4.33 -12.46 7.24
N MET A 273 -3.98 -11.41 6.47
CA MET A 273 -2.59 -11.05 6.17
C MET A 273 -1.93 -10.21 7.27
N SER A 274 -2.69 -9.36 7.94
CA SER A 274 -2.20 -8.28 8.80
C SER A 274 -2.51 -8.50 10.28
N GLY A 275 -3.12 -9.63 10.63
CA GLY A 275 -3.63 -9.92 11.97
C GLY A 275 -4.93 -9.21 12.28
N SER A 276 -5.58 -9.58 13.37
CA SER A 276 -6.93 -9.13 13.73
C SER A 276 -7.09 -7.61 13.88
N ARG A 277 -6.01 -6.90 14.18
CA ARG A 277 -5.99 -5.43 14.29
C ARG A 277 -5.75 -4.72 12.97
N GLY A 278 -5.41 -5.43 11.88
CA GLY A 278 -5.18 -4.84 10.57
C GLY A 278 -3.94 -3.93 10.51
N SER A 279 -2.83 -4.34 11.13
CA SER A 279 -1.59 -3.55 11.12
C SER A 279 -0.94 -3.52 9.73
N HIS A 280 -0.45 -2.35 9.32
CA HIS A 280 0.36 -2.17 8.11
C HIS A 280 1.88 -2.10 8.42
N ALA A 281 2.28 -2.26 9.67
CA ALA A 281 3.67 -2.04 10.09
C ALA A 281 4.67 -2.98 9.39
N TRP A 282 4.24 -4.21 9.04
CA TRP A 282 5.05 -5.20 8.34
C TRP A 282 5.31 -4.87 6.86
N ALA A 283 4.58 -3.90 6.30
CA ALA A 283 4.63 -3.51 4.90
C ALA A 283 5.16 -2.07 4.70
N ARG A 284 5.97 -1.58 5.64
CA ARG A 284 6.64 -0.28 5.53
C ARG A 284 8.06 -0.42 4.98
N HIS A 285 8.48 0.58 4.21
CA HIS A 285 9.82 0.65 3.61
C HIS A 285 10.18 -0.60 2.78
N VAL A 286 9.20 -1.11 2.04
CA VAL A 286 9.34 -2.31 1.20
C VAL A 286 10.06 -1.94 -0.08
N PRO A 287 11.13 -2.65 -0.48
CA PRO A 287 11.74 -2.45 -1.77
C PRO A 287 10.80 -2.88 -2.89
N VAL A 288 10.63 -2.03 -3.89
CA VAL A 288 9.82 -2.30 -5.08
C VAL A 288 10.71 -2.17 -6.31
N PHE A 289 10.54 -3.07 -7.26
CA PHE A 289 11.33 -3.16 -8.47
C PHE A 289 10.46 -3.10 -9.71
N ASP A 290 11.05 -2.68 -10.82
CA ASP A 290 10.46 -2.87 -12.15
C ASP A 290 10.30 -4.36 -12.42
N GLY A 291 9.05 -4.78 -12.61
CA GLY A 291 8.70 -6.18 -12.79
C GLY A 291 8.66 -6.65 -14.25
N ALA A 292 8.81 -5.76 -15.25
CA ALA A 292 8.55 -6.08 -16.64
C ALA A 292 9.20 -7.38 -17.11
N LYS A 293 10.54 -7.50 -16.97
CA LYS A 293 11.28 -8.71 -17.38
C LYS A 293 11.06 -9.91 -16.45
N LEU A 294 10.96 -9.68 -15.15
CA LEU A 294 10.87 -10.74 -14.14
C LEU A 294 9.48 -11.38 -14.10
N CYS A 295 8.43 -10.55 -14.08
CA CYS A 295 7.05 -11.00 -13.99
C CYS A 295 6.57 -11.70 -15.26
N GLU A 296 6.98 -11.23 -16.44
CA GLU A 296 6.69 -11.93 -17.68
C GLU A 296 7.34 -13.32 -17.76
N ARG A 297 8.57 -13.46 -17.26
CA ARG A 297 9.25 -14.78 -17.19
C ARG A 297 8.52 -15.73 -16.24
N LYS A 298 8.13 -15.26 -15.05
CA LYS A 298 7.37 -16.06 -14.07
C LYS A 298 6.00 -16.48 -14.62
N GLY A 299 5.27 -15.58 -15.28
CA GLY A 299 3.99 -15.90 -15.94
C GLY A 299 4.11 -17.00 -16.98
N ARG A 300 5.16 -16.98 -17.81
CA ARG A 300 5.43 -18.04 -18.80
C ARG A 300 5.79 -19.39 -18.17
N GLN A 301 6.48 -19.41 -17.04
CA GLN A 301 6.78 -20.65 -16.32
C GLN A 301 5.55 -21.30 -15.70
N VAL A 302 4.63 -20.50 -15.15
CA VAL A 302 3.35 -20.99 -14.61
C VAL A 302 2.48 -21.58 -15.72
N ALA A 303 2.38 -20.89 -16.87
CA ALA A 303 1.62 -21.40 -18.02
C ALA A 303 2.17 -22.71 -18.57
N ARG A 304 3.49 -22.89 -18.62
CA ARG A 304 4.13 -24.15 -19.03
C ARG A 304 3.86 -25.31 -18.05
N LYS A 305 3.83 -25.06 -16.75
CA LYS A 305 3.50 -26.08 -15.74
C LYS A 305 2.02 -26.47 -15.75
N ALA A 306 1.12 -25.53 -16.06
CA ALA A 306 -0.31 -25.78 -16.18
C ALA A 306 -0.71 -26.55 -17.46
N GLY A 307 0.07 -26.44 -18.53
CA GLY A 307 -0.14 -27.15 -19.79
C GLY A 307 0.55 -28.51 -19.91
N ALA A 308 1.21 -28.98 -18.83
CA ALA A 308 1.93 -30.25 -18.76
C ALA A 308 1.19 -31.34 -17.92
N ILE A 309 -0.13 -31.16 -17.74
CA ILE A 309 -1.01 -32.16 -17.09
C ILE A 309 -1.92 -32.76 -18.17
#